data_073d69b04973424c18109cf8f85467e6
#
_entry.id   073d69b04973424c18109cf8f85467e6
#
_cell.length_a   1.000
_cell.length_b   1.000
_cell.length_c   1.000
_cell.angle_alpha   90.00
_cell.angle_beta   90.00
_cell.angle_gamma   90.00
#
_symmetry.space_group_name_H-M   'P 1'
#
loop_
_entity.id
_entity.type
_entity.pdbx_description
1 polymer ?
#
loop_
_entity_poly.entity_id
_entity_poly.type
_entity_poly.pdbx_seq_one_letter_code
_entity_poly.pdbx_strand_id
1 'polypeptide(L)'
;MSAGLPNPKHNFPLPALNLVAEERTLKGSYIGTCVPLRDIPRYVALFQQGKLPVDKLLTGRLKLEEINQGFDRLHKGEAIRQVVTFA
;
A
#
# COMPACT_ATOMS: atom_id res chain seq x y z
N MET A 1 -13.30 -0.76 4.38
CA MET A 1 -12.42 -1.89 4.00
C MET A 1 -11.03 -1.65 4.59
N SER A 2 -10.39 -2.67 5.09
CA SER A 2 -9.01 -2.61 5.59
C SER A 2 -8.10 -3.40 4.66
N ALA A 3 -7.07 -2.76 4.11
CA ALA A 3 -6.17 -3.34 3.13
C ALA A 3 -4.69 -3.30 3.54
N GLY A 4 -4.34 -2.51 4.54
CA GLY A 4 -2.98 -2.48 5.08
C GLY A 4 -2.70 -3.72 5.92
N LEU A 5 -1.47 -4.24 5.85
CA LEU A 5 -1.05 -5.36 6.68
C LEU A 5 -0.48 -4.83 8.00
N PRO A 6 -1.22 -4.96 9.12
CA PRO A 6 -0.75 -4.49 10.42
C PRO A 6 0.19 -5.49 11.08
N ASN A 7 0.84 -5.06 12.17
CA ASN A 7 1.56 -5.96 13.04
C ASN A 7 0.60 -7.02 13.60
N PRO A 8 0.99 -8.33 13.62
CA PRO A 8 0.12 -9.41 14.11
C PRO A 8 -0.39 -9.25 15.55
N LYS A 9 0.32 -8.47 16.36
CA LYS A 9 -0.06 -8.19 17.75
C LYS A 9 -0.99 -7.00 17.91
N HIS A 10 -1.25 -6.25 16.84
CA HIS A 10 -2.12 -5.10 16.90
C HIS A 10 -3.58 -5.52 16.74
N ASN A 11 -4.41 -5.05 17.65
CA ASN A 11 -5.85 -5.18 17.60
C ASN A 11 -6.47 -3.78 17.46
N PHE A 12 -7.66 -3.70 16.90
CA PHE A 12 -8.42 -2.47 16.90
C PHE A 12 -9.78 -2.68 17.57
N PRO A 13 -10.22 -1.75 18.42
CA PRO A 13 -11.56 -1.83 19.02
C PRO A 13 -12.59 -1.41 17.98
N LEU A 14 -13.64 -2.22 17.80
CA LEU A 14 -14.77 -1.90 16.94
C LEU A 14 -16.02 -1.81 17.80
N PRO A 15 -16.65 -0.61 17.91
CA PRO A 15 -17.93 -0.47 18.60
C PRO A 15 -19.02 -1.23 17.83
N ALA A 16 -19.49 -2.33 18.40
CA ALA A 16 -20.47 -3.19 17.74
C ALA A 16 -21.77 -2.47 17.41
N LEU A 17 -22.20 -1.55 18.28
CA LEU A 17 -23.41 -0.74 18.05
C LEU A 17 -23.32 0.08 16.76
N ASN A 18 -22.19 0.71 16.51
CA ASN A 18 -22.01 1.51 15.28
C ASN A 18 -22.08 0.66 14.02
N LEU A 19 -21.57 -0.57 14.09
CA LEU A 19 -21.64 -1.49 12.97
C LEU A 19 -23.09 -1.82 12.60
N VAL A 20 -23.92 -2.07 13.59
CA VAL A 20 -25.34 -2.44 13.41
C VAL A 20 -26.20 -1.22 13.11
N ALA A 21 -26.10 -0.16 13.93
CA ALA A 21 -26.97 1.01 13.82
C ALA A 21 -26.76 1.81 12.53
N GLU A 22 -25.55 1.81 12.00
CA GLU A 22 -25.21 2.51 10.76
C GLU A 22 -25.17 1.59 9.53
N GLU A 23 -25.56 0.32 9.68
CA GLU A 23 -25.57 -0.69 8.61
C GLU A 23 -24.23 -0.78 7.87
N ARG A 24 -23.12 -0.71 8.61
CA ARG A 24 -21.77 -0.74 8.05
C ARG A 24 -21.31 -2.16 7.78
N THR A 25 -20.41 -2.31 6.83
CA THR A 25 -19.74 -3.56 6.51
C THR A 25 -18.24 -3.41 6.73
N LEU A 26 -17.63 -4.35 7.47
CA LEU A 26 -16.18 -4.45 7.63
C LEU A 26 -15.67 -5.59 6.76
N LYS A 27 -14.71 -5.27 5.90
CA LYS A 27 -14.06 -6.25 5.01
C LYS A 27 -12.56 -6.09 5.08
N GLY A 28 -11.84 -7.22 5.01
CA GLY A 28 -10.40 -7.25 4.81
C GLY A 28 -10.06 -7.50 3.33
N SER A 29 -8.91 -7.01 2.92
CA SER A 29 -8.34 -7.32 1.61
C SER A 29 -6.83 -7.54 1.77
N TYR A 30 -6.35 -8.63 1.21
CA TYR A 30 -4.92 -8.95 1.17
C TYR A 30 -4.41 -8.79 -0.26
N ILE A 31 -3.42 -7.93 -0.44
CA ILE A 31 -2.87 -7.58 -1.78
C ILE A 31 -3.99 -7.21 -2.77
N GLY A 32 -4.98 -6.42 -2.31
CA GLY A 32 -6.11 -6.02 -3.14
C GLY A 32 -6.98 -7.18 -3.61
N THR A 33 -6.95 -8.33 -2.91
CA THR A 33 -7.66 -9.57 -3.31
C THR A 33 -7.28 -10.04 -4.72
N CYS A 34 -6.03 -9.78 -5.13
CA CYS A 34 -5.54 -10.15 -6.46
C CYS A 34 -4.86 -11.52 -6.46
N VAL A 35 -4.75 -12.09 -7.66
CA VAL A 35 -3.87 -13.24 -7.93
C VAL A 35 -2.62 -12.70 -8.65
N PRO A 36 -1.46 -12.58 -7.97
CA PRO A 36 -0.31 -11.83 -8.50
C PRO A 36 0.16 -12.31 -9.88
N LEU A 37 0.28 -13.61 -10.09
CA LEU A 37 0.73 -14.16 -11.37
C LEU A 37 -0.20 -13.80 -12.53
N ARG A 38 -1.48 -13.67 -12.27
CA ARG A 38 -2.48 -13.30 -13.28
C ARG A 38 -2.58 -11.78 -13.43
N ASP A 39 -2.62 -11.07 -12.31
CA ASP A 39 -3.07 -9.68 -12.27
C ASP A 39 -1.94 -8.68 -12.45
N ILE A 40 -0.69 -8.98 -12.01
CA ILE A 40 0.44 -8.07 -12.20
C ILE A 40 0.72 -7.80 -13.68
N PRO A 41 0.76 -8.78 -14.59
CA PRO A 41 0.90 -8.51 -16.02
C PRO A 41 -0.20 -7.61 -16.57
N ARG A 42 -1.42 -7.73 -16.06
CA ARG A 42 -2.56 -6.88 -16.45
C ARG A 42 -2.35 -5.44 -16.00
N TYR A 43 -1.85 -5.23 -14.78
CA TYR A 43 -1.53 -3.89 -14.27
C TYR A 43 -0.39 -3.24 -15.05
N VAL A 44 0.63 -4.00 -15.42
CA VAL A 44 1.72 -3.51 -16.27
C VAL A 44 1.19 -3.07 -17.63
N ALA A 45 0.32 -3.86 -18.25
CA ALA A 45 -0.31 -3.49 -19.53
C ALA A 45 -1.13 -2.21 -19.41
N LEU A 46 -1.91 -2.05 -18.33
CA LEU A 46 -2.67 -0.83 -18.07
C LEU A 46 -1.77 0.38 -17.85
N PHE A 47 -0.65 0.21 -17.16
CA PHE A 47 0.35 1.26 -17.02
C PHE A 47 0.92 1.69 -18.38
N GLN A 48 1.32 0.75 -19.21
CA GLN A 48 1.85 1.02 -20.55
C GLN A 48 0.84 1.75 -21.45
N GLN A 49 -0.45 1.51 -21.25
CA GLN A 49 -1.54 2.18 -21.95
C GLN A 49 -1.88 3.57 -21.37
N GLY A 50 -1.20 4.01 -20.31
CA GLY A 50 -1.50 5.26 -19.63
C GLY A 50 -2.77 5.26 -18.77
N LYS A 51 -3.39 4.09 -18.56
CA LYS A 51 -4.64 3.95 -17.80
C LYS A 51 -4.42 3.75 -16.30
N LEU A 52 -3.22 3.41 -15.88
CA LEU A 52 -2.87 3.16 -14.49
C LEU A 52 -1.57 3.89 -14.13
N PRO A 53 -1.63 5.17 -13.77
CA PRO A 53 -0.44 6.02 -13.57
C PRO A 53 0.23 5.76 -12.22
N VAL A 54 0.71 4.55 -11.98
CA VAL A 54 1.38 4.15 -10.72
C VAL A 54 2.73 4.82 -10.50
N ASP A 55 3.35 5.33 -11.56
CA ASP A 55 4.58 6.12 -11.51
C ASP A 55 4.41 7.39 -10.66
N LYS A 56 3.20 7.94 -10.58
CA LYS A 56 2.89 9.10 -9.72
C LYS A 56 2.96 8.77 -8.22
N LEU A 57 2.97 7.51 -7.85
CA LEU A 57 3.16 7.09 -6.46
C LEU A 57 4.63 7.11 -6.05
N LEU A 58 5.56 7.17 -6.99
CA LEU A 58 6.98 7.28 -6.71
C LEU A 58 7.29 8.68 -6.16
N THR A 59 7.64 8.73 -4.87
CA THR A 59 7.89 10.00 -4.15
C THR A 59 9.35 10.32 -3.96
N GLY A 60 10.25 9.38 -4.21
CA GLY A 60 11.67 9.62 -4.07
C GLY A 60 12.53 8.47 -4.57
N ARG A 61 13.76 8.82 -4.92
CA ARG A 61 14.82 7.89 -5.25
C ARG A 61 15.96 8.09 -4.27
N LEU A 62 16.59 7.01 -3.85
CA LEU A 62 17.73 7.06 -2.94
C LEU A 62 18.81 6.07 -3.35
N LYS A 63 20.01 6.34 -2.88
CA LYS A 63 21.12 5.42 -2.98
C LYS A 63 21.07 4.41 -1.82
N LEU A 64 21.81 3.32 -1.95
CA LEU A 64 21.84 2.31 -0.89
C LEU A 64 22.31 2.87 0.46
N GLU A 65 23.27 3.81 0.43
CA GLU A 65 23.79 4.45 1.63
C GLU A 65 22.75 5.28 2.38
N GLU A 66 21.69 5.69 1.70
CA GLU A 66 20.59 6.52 2.24
C GLU A 66 19.41 5.68 2.75
N ILE A 67 19.53 4.36 2.75
CA ILE A 67 18.39 3.47 3.01
C ILE A 67 17.76 3.69 4.39
N ASN A 68 18.58 3.95 5.41
CA ASN A 68 18.09 4.21 6.76
C ASN A 68 17.24 5.50 6.81
N GLN A 69 17.67 6.54 6.11
CA GLN A 69 16.91 7.78 5.98
C GLN A 69 15.59 7.54 5.23
N GLY A 70 15.62 6.65 4.23
CA GLY A 70 14.43 6.23 3.50
C GLY A 70 13.39 5.58 4.41
N PHE A 71 13.81 4.67 5.28
CA PHE A 71 12.94 4.05 6.27
C PHE A 71 12.38 5.05 7.28
N ASP A 72 13.18 6.00 7.72
CA ASP A 72 12.74 7.06 8.63
C ASP A 72 11.64 7.92 7.99
N ARG A 73 11.81 8.32 6.73
CA ARG A 73 10.79 9.07 5.98
C ARG A 73 9.50 8.27 5.81
N LEU A 74 9.63 6.98 5.51
CA LEU A 74 8.48 6.09 5.39
C LEU A 74 7.72 5.98 6.71
N HIS A 75 8.43 5.80 7.82
CA HIS A 75 7.85 5.71 9.16
C HIS A 75 7.11 7.00 9.56
N LYS A 76 7.67 8.16 9.19
CA LYS A 76 7.05 9.47 9.46
C LYS A 76 5.89 9.81 8.53
N GLY A 77 5.61 8.99 7.52
CA GLY A 77 4.58 9.25 6.53
C GLY A 77 4.94 10.33 5.50
N GLU A 78 6.23 10.67 5.38
CA GLU A 78 6.74 11.69 4.44
C GLU A 78 6.92 11.15 3.02
N ALA A 79 6.84 9.85 2.84
CA ALA A 79 7.01 9.17 1.56
C ALA A 79 5.93 8.12 1.35
N ILE A 80 5.47 7.97 0.12
CA ILE A 80 4.53 6.91 -0.30
C ILE A 80 5.30 5.72 -0.85
N ARG A 81 6.15 5.96 -1.84
CA ARG A 81 6.97 4.94 -2.48
C ARG A 81 8.36 5.49 -2.75
N GLN A 82 9.36 4.79 -2.30
CA GLN A 82 10.77 5.11 -2.54
C GLN A 82 11.44 3.95 -3.27
N VAL A 83 12.36 4.27 -4.16
CA VAL A 83 13.11 3.28 -4.95
C VAL A 83 14.60 3.49 -4.70
N VAL A 84 15.29 2.41 -4.37
CA VAL A 84 16.77 2.41 -4.28
C VAL A 84 17.33 2.23 -5.69
N THR A 85 18.24 3.11 -6.06
CA THR A 85 18.96 3.03 -7.33
C THR A 85 20.40 2.66 -7.10
N PHE A 86 20.95 1.78 -7.96
CA PHE A 86 22.30 1.25 -7.87
C PHE A 86 23.24 1.78 -8.96
N ALA A 87 22.80 2.74 -9.69
CA ALA A 87 23.62 3.36 -10.73
C ALA A 87 24.36 4.58 -10.21
#